data_113d9cee419933303f27cf7c7a510e1c
#
_entry.id   113d9cee419933303f27cf7c7a510e1c
#
_cell.length_a   1.000
_cell.length_b   1.000
_cell.length_c   1.000
_cell.angle_alpha   90.00
_cell.angle_beta   90.00
_cell.angle_gamma   90.00
#
_symmetry.space_group_name_H-M   'P 1'
#
loop_
_entity.id
_entity.type
_entity.pdbx_description
1 polymer ?
#
loop_
_entity_poly.entity_id
_entity_poly.type
_entity_poly.pdbx_seq_one_letter_code
_entity_poly.pdbx_strand_id
1 'polypeptide(L)'
;MYKTRVAALAINGLLGNPKENLNAIEHWAKQAKQAGADLALFPELIVHGHCAPDTWYQAEPVPDGPSTERLCQVSRDLDLFLSVGLSEKENDIVYNTQVLTGPNGFIGAQRKLHMSRDEALFYTGAKQAPAVFDIGKCRVGTSICFDGTFPEVSRILALQGADVLLMPHAARMTMWTDDPESVKQAAAAPMNYFLRFYAARAYENACFAVVCNQAGRAGYVDTYPRDSENQPHHAGGCVVFDPLGDVVAQTEGTCIREEMLLADLTPEKLWEARSKPNYALRHRRPELYKALSE
;
A
#
# COMPACT_ATOMS: atom_id res chain seq x y z
N MET A 1 14.10 -15.61 -3.62
CA MET A 1 13.08 -14.98 -4.49
C MET A 1 13.15 -15.58 -5.88
N TYR A 2 12.00 -15.77 -6.55
CA TYR A 2 11.89 -16.08 -7.98
C TYR A 2 11.41 -14.83 -8.72
N LYS A 3 11.53 -14.80 -10.06
CA LYS A 3 10.96 -13.72 -10.87
C LYS A 3 9.46 -13.60 -10.55
N THR A 4 9.04 -12.40 -10.18
CA THR A 4 7.67 -12.10 -9.73
C THR A 4 7.17 -10.89 -10.51
N ARG A 5 6.03 -11.02 -11.20
CA ARG A 5 5.37 -9.89 -11.83
C ARG A 5 4.35 -9.31 -10.88
N VAL A 6 4.48 -8.02 -10.59
CA VAL A 6 3.55 -7.29 -9.73
C VAL A 6 2.68 -6.34 -10.54
N ALA A 7 1.42 -6.21 -10.12
CA ALA A 7 0.52 -5.16 -10.55
C ALA A 7 0.29 -4.20 -9.37
N ALA A 8 0.62 -2.93 -9.52
CA ALA A 8 0.28 -1.88 -8.57
C ALA A 8 -0.94 -1.11 -9.13
N LEU A 9 -2.00 -0.98 -8.33
CA LEU A 9 -3.27 -0.44 -8.76
C LEU A 9 -3.50 0.95 -8.14
N ALA A 10 -3.82 1.93 -8.98
CA ALA A 10 -4.33 3.23 -8.55
C ALA A 10 -5.82 3.28 -8.89
N ILE A 11 -6.68 2.99 -7.92
CA ILE A 11 -8.13 2.92 -8.12
C ILE A 11 -8.88 3.74 -7.07
N ASN A 12 -10.14 4.06 -7.35
CA ASN A 12 -11.01 4.81 -6.45
C ASN A 12 -11.62 3.89 -5.38
N GLY A 13 -11.59 4.33 -4.14
CA GLY A 13 -12.33 3.73 -3.03
C GLY A 13 -13.55 4.59 -2.67
N LEU A 14 -14.74 4.14 -3.06
CA LEU A 14 -15.99 4.82 -2.68
C LEU A 14 -16.18 4.74 -1.17
N LEU A 15 -16.39 5.89 -0.52
CA LEU A 15 -16.63 5.93 0.92
C LEU A 15 -17.89 5.16 1.30
N GLY A 16 -17.74 4.26 2.28
CA GLY A 16 -18.86 3.54 2.84
C GLY A 16 -19.57 2.59 1.88
N ASN A 17 -18.92 2.17 0.80
CA ASN A 17 -19.53 1.28 -0.20
C ASN A 17 -18.67 0.04 -0.48
N PRO A 18 -18.47 -0.86 0.51
CA PRO A 18 -17.59 -2.01 0.37
C PRO A 18 -18.00 -2.96 -0.75
N LYS A 19 -19.29 -3.07 -1.05
CA LYS A 19 -19.78 -3.95 -2.12
C LYS A 19 -19.26 -3.52 -3.49
N GLU A 20 -19.41 -2.24 -3.84
CA GLU A 20 -18.95 -1.73 -5.13
C GLU A 20 -17.42 -1.69 -5.20
N ASN A 21 -16.77 -1.36 -4.09
CA ASN A 21 -15.31 -1.39 -4.01
C ASN A 21 -14.75 -2.80 -4.23
N LEU A 22 -15.37 -3.83 -3.65
CA LEU A 22 -15.01 -5.23 -3.89
C LEU A 22 -15.26 -5.66 -5.34
N ASN A 23 -16.32 -5.18 -5.98
CA ASN A 23 -16.56 -5.42 -7.42
C ASN A 23 -15.43 -4.80 -8.26
N ALA A 24 -15.02 -3.57 -7.96
CA ALA A 24 -13.91 -2.91 -8.63
C ALA A 24 -12.59 -3.65 -8.41
N ILE A 25 -12.30 -4.07 -7.17
CA ILE A 25 -11.11 -4.87 -6.83
C ILE A 25 -11.08 -6.17 -7.65
N GLU A 26 -12.17 -6.91 -7.70
CA GLU A 26 -12.27 -8.14 -8.48
C GLU A 26 -12.06 -7.89 -9.98
N HIS A 27 -12.64 -6.82 -10.52
CA HIS A 27 -12.46 -6.41 -11.91
C HIS A 27 -10.98 -6.16 -12.23
N TRP A 28 -10.30 -5.35 -11.42
CA TRP A 28 -8.89 -5.03 -11.60
C TRP A 28 -7.97 -6.23 -11.34
N ALA A 29 -8.31 -7.12 -10.38
CA ALA A 29 -7.59 -8.37 -10.15
C ALA A 29 -7.64 -9.29 -11.38
N LYS A 30 -8.79 -9.40 -12.05
CA LYS A 30 -8.91 -10.12 -13.32
C LYS A 30 -8.01 -9.55 -14.41
N GLN A 31 -7.96 -8.23 -14.55
CA GLN A 31 -7.06 -7.57 -15.50
C GLN A 31 -5.58 -7.81 -15.14
N ALA A 32 -5.20 -7.72 -13.87
CA ALA A 32 -3.85 -8.01 -13.42
C ALA A 32 -3.44 -9.46 -13.76
N LYS A 33 -4.32 -10.43 -13.49
CA LYS A 33 -4.06 -11.83 -13.87
C LYS A 33 -3.93 -12.02 -15.38
N GLN A 34 -4.79 -11.40 -16.18
CA GLN A 34 -4.72 -11.44 -17.64
C GLN A 34 -3.41 -10.84 -18.17
N ALA A 35 -2.87 -9.84 -17.48
CA ALA A 35 -1.56 -9.25 -17.77
C ALA A 35 -0.38 -10.05 -17.21
N GLY A 36 -0.64 -11.22 -16.60
CA GLY A 36 0.36 -12.16 -16.11
C GLY A 36 0.94 -11.80 -14.75
N ALA A 37 0.25 -10.99 -13.94
CA ALA A 37 0.69 -10.69 -12.59
C ALA A 37 0.62 -11.92 -11.68
N ASP A 38 1.56 -12.02 -10.76
CA ASP A 38 1.59 -12.98 -9.66
C ASP A 38 1.01 -12.39 -8.38
N LEU A 39 1.18 -11.07 -8.19
CA LEU A 39 0.74 -10.31 -7.03
C LEU A 39 0.12 -8.99 -7.49
N ALA A 40 -1.05 -8.65 -6.97
CA ALA A 40 -1.68 -7.35 -7.16
C ALA A 40 -1.74 -6.59 -5.83
N LEU A 41 -1.18 -5.37 -5.82
CA LEU A 41 -1.21 -4.44 -4.70
C LEU A 41 -2.32 -3.41 -4.94
N PHE A 42 -3.30 -3.40 -4.05
CA PHE A 42 -4.37 -2.42 -4.00
C PHE A 42 -4.11 -1.37 -2.92
N PRO A 43 -4.70 -0.17 -3.06
CA PRO A 43 -4.47 0.92 -2.13
C PRO A 43 -4.91 0.65 -0.69
N GLU A 44 -4.41 1.49 0.20
CA GLU A 44 -4.83 1.60 1.60
C GLU A 44 -6.34 1.85 1.69
N LEU A 45 -7.04 1.12 2.61
CA LEU A 45 -8.47 1.29 2.92
C LEU A 45 -9.42 1.25 1.71
N ILE A 46 -9.01 0.60 0.63
CA ILE A 46 -9.75 0.60 -0.63
C ILE A 46 -11.13 -0.05 -0.52
N VAL A 47 -11.32 -1.01 0.41
CA VAL A 47 -12.61 -1.70 0.61
C VAL A 47 -13.67 -0.76 1.16
N HIS A 48 -13.36 0.01 2.21
CA HIS A 48 -14.32 0.84 2.92
C HIS A 48 -14.20 2.33 2.58
N GLY A 49 -13.12 2.72 1.88
CA GLY A 49 -12.74 4.11 1.66
C GLY A 49 -12.01 4.72 2.86
N HIS A 50 -11.18 5.71 2.60
CA HIS A 50 -10.29 6.30 3.60
C HIS A 50 -11.03 7.28 4.52
N CYS A 51 -11.12 6.97 5.81
CA CYS A 51 -11.80 7.79 6.84
C CYS A 51 -13.29 8.04 6.52
N ALA A 52 -14.00 6.97 6.14
CA ALA A 52 -15.44 7.04 5.93
C ALA A 52 -16.17 7.38 7.26
N PRO A 53 -17.19 8.26 7.26
CA PRO A 53 -17.89 8.66 8.48
C PRO A 53 -18.50 7.51 9.28
N ASP A 54 -18.86 6.43 8.59
CA ASP A 54 -19.46 5.22 9.15
C ASP A 54 -18.48 4.05 9.33
N THR A 55 -17.18 4.33 9.27
CA THR A 55 -16.09 3.33 9.39
C THR A 55 -16.29 2.38 10.56
N TRP A 56 -16.72 2.89 11.71
CA TRP A 56 -16.89 2.07 12.91
C TRP A 56 -17.98 0.98 12.75
N TYR A 57 -19.05 1.28 11.99
CA TYR A 57 -20.13 0.32 11.72
C TYR A 57 -19.80 -0.66 10.60
N GLN A 58 -18.95 -0.25 9.67
CA GLN A 58 -18.61 -1.04 8.49
C GLN A 58 -17.34 -1.88 8.65
N ALA A 59 -16.50 -1.55 9.64
CA ALA A 59 -15.28 -2.31 9.92
C ALA A 59 -15.60 -3.77 10.28
N GLU A 60 -14.81 -4.70 9.77
CA GLU A 60 -15.03 -6.13 9.79
C GLU A 60 -13.93 -6.86 10.57
N PRO A 61 -14.20 -8.02 11.17
CA PRO A 61 -13.14 -8.86 11.71
C PRO A 61 -12.20 -9.36 10.61
N VAL A 62 -10.93 -9.53 10.93
CA VAL A 62 -9.93 -10.17 10.06
C VAL A 62 -9.36 -11.38 10.81
N PRO A 63 -9.35 -12.59 10.20
CA PRO A 63 -9.67 -12.91 8.79
C PRO A 63 -11.15 -13.18 8.49
N ASP A 64 -12.02 -13.28 9.50
CA ASP A 64 -13.34 -13.90 9.42
C ASP A 64 -14.45 -12.95 8.91
N GLY A 65 -14.08 -11.80 8.36
CA GLY A 65 -15.02 -10.83 7.80
C GLY A 65 -15.38 -11.11 6.33
N PRO A 66 -16.58 -10.68 5.88
CA PRO A 66 -17.09 -10.97 4.55
C PRO A 66 -16.20 -10.42 3.42
N SER A 67 -15.55 -9.28 3.64
CA SER A 67 -14.61 -8.74 2.62
C SER A 67 -13.38 -9.63 2.48
N THR A 68 -12.78 -10.07 3.59
CA THR A 68 -11.61 -10.97 3.54
C THR A 68 -11.98 -12.31 2.92
N GLU A 69 -13.15 -12.86 3.25
CA GLU A 69 -13.66 -14.09 2.64
C GLU A 69 -13.79 -13.97 1.12
N ARG A 70 -14.36 -12.86 0.63
CA ARG A 70 -14.49 -12.60 -0.81
C ARG A 70 -13.14 -12.42 -1.48
N LEU A 71 -12.20 -11.72 -0.86
CA LEU A 71 -10.83 -11.57 -1.37
C LEU A 71 -10.10 -12.93 -1.47
N CYS A 72 -10.28 -13.80 -0.47
CA CYS A 72 -9.80 -15.19 -0.54
C CYS A 72 -10.41 -15.97 -1.69
N GLN A 73 -11.70 -15.79 -1.97
CA GLN A 73 -12.35 -16.43 -3.12
C GLN A 73 -11.79 -15.91 -4.44
N VAL A 74 -11.64 -14.61 -4.60
CA VAL A 74 -11.06 -13.99 -5.80
C VAL A 74 -9.62 -14.49 -6.02
N SER A 75 -8.81 -14.59 -4.94
CA SER A 75 -7.44 -15.10 -5.02
C SER A 75 -7.39 -16.55 -5.49
N ARG A 76 -8.30 -17.42 -5.01
CA ARG A 76 -8.41 -18.82 -5.45
C ARG A 76 -8.81 -18.94 -6.91
N ASP A 77 -9.86 -18.21 -7.30
CA ASP A 77 -10.43 -18.29 -8.65
C ASP A 77 -9.46 -17.79 -9.72
N LEU A 78 -8.63 -16.81 -9.38
CA LEU A 78 -7.68 -16.21 -10.29
C LEU A 78 -6.26 -16.79 -10.15
N ASP A 79 -5.99 -17.63 -9.16
CA ASP A 79 -4.61 -18.06 -8.84
C ASP A 79 -3.69 -16.83 -8.77
N LEU A 80 -4.04 -15.87 -7.90
CA LEU A 80 -3.39 -14.56 -7.79
C LEU A 80 -3.27 -14.16 -6.32
N PHE A 81 -2.09 -13.66 -5.92
CA PHE A 81 -1.92 -13.04 -4.62
C PHE A 81 -2.50 -11.62 -4.64
N LEU A 82 -3.27 -11.26 -3.60
CA LEU A 82 -3.86 -9.93 -3.44
C LEU A 82 -3.41 -9.32 -2.12
N SER A 83 -2.96 -8.07 -2.17
CA SER A 83 -2.74 -7.23 -0.99
C SER A 83 -3.74 -6.07 -1.03
N VAL A 84 -4.67 -6.00 -0.07
CA VAL A 84 -5.85 -5.12 -0.14
C VAL A 84 -6.10 -4.45 1.22
N GLY A 85 -6.31 -3.13 1.22
CA GLY A 85 -6.59 -2.34 2.42
C GLY A 85 -8.06 -2.33 2.81
N LEU A 86 -8.34 -2.52 4.11
CA LEU A 86 -9.69 -2.47 4.68
C LEU A 86 -9.70 -1.92 6.10
N SER A 87 -10.88 -1.56 6.60
CA SER A 87 -11.10 -1.24 8.02
C SER A 87 -11.38 -2.53 8.78
N GLU A 88 -10.46 -2.88 9.70
CA GLU A 88 -10.58 -4.06 10.55
C GLU A 88 -11.18 -3.68 11.90
N LYS A 89 -12.05 -4.53 12.44
CA LYS A 89 -12.61 -4.37 13.77
C LYS A 89 -12.26 -5.57 14.66
N GLU A 90 -11.62 -5.28 15.77
CA GLU A 90 -11.35 -6.24 16.83
C GLU A 90 -11.97 -5.73 18.14
N ASN A 91 -13.02 -6.40 18.62
CA ASN A 91 -13.86 -5.90 19.72
C ASN A 91 -14.40 -4.50 19.40
N ASP A 92 -14.06 -3.49 20.21
CA ASP A 92 -14.47 -2.10 20.04
C ASP A 92 -13.37 -1.20 19.44
N ILE A 93 -12.32 -1.81 18.88
CA ILE A 93 -11.20 -1.08 18.28
C ILE A 93 -11.21 -1.28 16.78
N VAL A 94 -11.00 -0.17 16.06
CA VAL A 94 -10.89 -0.19 14.60
C VAL A 94 -9.45 0.09 14.17
N TYR A 95 -8.97 -0.72 13.22
CA TYR A 95 -7.63 -0.64 12.65
C TYR A 95 -7.69 -0.41 11.14
N ASN A 96 -6.71 0.32 10.64
CA ASN A 96 -6.40 0.40 9.22
C ASN A 96 -5.50 -0.79 8.88
N THR A 97 -5.99 -1.73 8.09
CA THR A 97 -5.35 -3.03 7.89
C THR A 97 -5.21 -3.37 6.42
N GLN A 98 -4.02 -3.83 6.05
CA GLN A 98 -3.75 -4.41 4.74
C GLN A 98 -3.74 -5.94 4.86
N VAL A 99 -4.70 -6.61 4.24
CA VAL A 99 -4.77 -8.07 4.20
C VAL A 99 -4.00 -8.62 3.02
N LEU A 100 -3.43 -9.81 3.18
CA LEU A 100 -2.77 -10.57 2.14
C LEU A 100 -3.48 -11.90 1.97
N THR A 101 -3.96 -12.15 0.76
CA THR A 101 -4.62 -13.39 0.37
C THR A 101 -3.91 -14.04 -0.82
N GLY A 102 -4.11 -15.31 -1.02
CA GLY A 102 -3.52 -16.06 -2.13
C GLY A 102 -4.36 -17.25 -2.54
N PRO A 103 -3.88 -18.07 -3.48
CA PRO A 103 -4.62 -19.23 -4.00
C PRO A 103 -5.10 -20.21 -2.91
N ASN A 104 -4.38 -20.28 -1.79
CA ASN A 104 -4.72 -21.14 -0.66
C ASN A 104 -5.58 -20.43 0.42
N GLY A 105 -6.00 -19.19 0.20
CA GLY A 105 -6.81 -18.40 1.11
C GLY A 105 -6.04 -17.28 1.81
N PHE A 106 -6.42 -16.97 3.06
CA PHE A 106 -5.79 -15.93 3.87
C PHE A 106 -4.36 -16.31 4.26
N ILE A 107 -3.42 -15.37 4.11
CA ILE A 107 -1.99 -15.55 4.43
C ILE A 107 -1.63 -14.77 5.69
N GLY A 108 -2.12 -13.53 5.80
CA GLY A 108 -1.84 -12.67 6.93
C GLY A 108 -2.38 -11.26 6.74
N ALA A 109 -2.16 -10.42 7.73
CA ALA A 109 -2.58 -9.03 7.71
C ALA A 109 -1.54 -8.14 8.41
N GLN A 110 -1.42 -6.91 7.95
CA GLN A 110 -0.63 -5.86 8.59
C GLN A 110 -1.54 -4.72 8.98
N ARG A 111 -1.63 -4.44 10.28
CA ARG A 111 -2.25 -3.22 10.82
C ARG A 111 -1.29 -2.06 10.70
N LYS A 112 -1.76 -0.88 10.31
CA LYS A 112 -0.99 0.35 10.27
C LYS A 112 -0.46 0.69 11.66
N LEU A 113 0.80 1.11 11.73
CA LEU A 113 1.49 1.41 13.00
C LEU A 113 1.27 2.87 13.42
N HIS A 114 1.39 3.79 12.47
CA HIS A 114 1.39 5.23 12.73
C HIS A 114 0.20 5.89 12.02
N MET A 115 -0.68 6.49 12.81
CA MET A 115 -1.81 7.24 12.29
C MET A 115 -1.37 8.64 11.86
N SER A 116 -1.81 9.05 10.66
CA SER A 116 -1.60 10.41 10.17
C SER A 116 -2.83 11.27 10.42
N ARG A 117 -2.64 12.55 10.75
CA ARG A 117 -3.69 13.57 10.82
C ARG A 117 -5.03 13.04 11.37
N ASP A 118 -6.04 13.05 10.51
CA ASP A 118 -7.42 12.71 10.85
C ASP A 118 -7.65 11.22 11.09
N GLU A 119 -6.72 10.36 10.68
CA GLU A 119 -6.86 8.91 10.86
C GLU A 119 -6.99 8.51 12.33
N ALA A 120 -6.35 9.24 13.24
CA ALA A 120 -6.44 9.01 14.68
C ALA A 120 -7.86 9.20 15.25
N LEU A 121 -8.77 9.83 14.49
CA LEU A 121 -10.18 9.95 14.85
C LEU A 121 -10.97 8.67 14.54
N PHE A 122 -10.44 7.79 13.66
CA PHE A 122 -11.13 6.60 13.17
C PHE A 122 -10.43 5.30 13.55
N TYR A 123 -9.10 5.32 13.62
CA TYR A 123 -8.26 4.13 13.72
C TYR A 123 -7.28 4.21 14.87
N THR A 124 -6.93 3.05 15.39
CA THR A 124 -5.88 2.86 16.40
C THR A 124 -4.63 2.26 15.75
N GLY A 125 -3.46 2.71 16.17
CA GLY A 125 -2.18 2.12 15.74
C GLY A 125 -1.98 0.70 16.26
N ALA A 126 -1.36 -0.14 15.43
CA ALA A 126 -1.01 -1.50 15.83
C ALA A 126 -0.05 -1.52 17.03
N LYS A 127 -0.22 -2.53 17.88
CA LYS A 127 0.69 -2.79 19.02
C LYS A 127 1.78 -3.81 18.68
N GLN A 128 1.62 -4.54 17.58
CA GLN A 128 2.57 -5.55 17.12
C GLN A 128 3.53 -4.96 16.09
N ALA A 129 4.77 -5.44 16.12
CA ALA A 129 5.74 -5.13 15.08
C ALA A 129 5.24 -5.59 13.69
N PRO A 130 5.67 -4.93 12.60
CA PRO A 130 5.30 -5.35 11.26
C PRO A 130 5.84 -6.74 10.96
N ALA A 131 5.11 -7.51 10.13
CA ALA A 131 5.43 -8.88 9.79
C ALA A 131 5.74 -9.06 8.31
N VAL A 132 6.52 -10.10 8.00
CA VAL A 132 6.86 -10.53 6.64
C VAL A 132 6.17 -11.86 6.34
N PHE A 133 5.57 -11.96 5.17
CA PHE A 133 4.84 -13.14 4.72
C PHE A 133 5.51 -13.74 3.49
N ASP A 134 5.56 -15.07 3.43
CA ASP A 134 6.09 -15.80 2.28
C ASP A 134 4.93 -16.15 1.33
N ILE A 135 5.05 -15.73 0.07
CA ILE A 135 4.09 -16.05 -1.00
C ILE A 135 4.63 -17.13 -1.98
N GLY A 136 5.65 -17.85 -1.56
CA GLY A 136 6.31 -18.90 -2.37
C GLY A 136 7.31 -18.35 -3.40
N LYS A 137 6.97 -17.27 -4.10
CA LYS A 137 7.87 -16.60 -5.06
C LYS A 137 8.82 -15.59 -4.40
N CYS A 138 8.36 -14.88 -3.40
CA CYS A 138 9.13 -13.91 -2.65
C CYS A 138 8.52 -13.69 -1.25
N ARG A 139 9.26 -13.00 -0.41
CA ARG A 139 8.81 -12.58 0.92
C ARG A 139 8.39 -11.12 0.86
N VAL A 140 7.16 -10.83 1.26
CA VAL A 140 6.57 -9.48 1.21
C VAL A 140 6.35 -8.94 2.61
N GLY A 141 6.66 -7.67 2.81
CA GLY A 141 6.31 -6.92 4.01
C GLY A 141 5.55 -5.66 3.64
N THR A 142 4.58 -5.26 4.45
CA THR A 142 3.75 -4.08 4.16
C THR A 142 4.06 -2.92 5.09
N SER A 143 4.23 -1.74 4.50
CA SER A 143 4.39 -0.46 5.17
C SER A 143 3.29 0.48 4.67
N ILE A 144 2.25 0.70 5.50
CA ILE A 144 1.03 1.37 5.06
C ILE A 144 1.21 2.88 5.14
N CYS A 145 1.23 3.55 3.97
CA CYS A 145 1.16 5.01 3.84
C CYS A 145 2.15 5.74 4.76
N PHE A 146 1.68 6.40 5.82
CA PHE A 146 2.50 7.18 6.75
C PHE A 146 3.59 6.33 7.44
N ASP A 147 3.39 5.01 7.59
CA ASP A 147 4.44 4.10 8.10
C ASP A 147 5.72 4.16 7.27
N GLY A 148 5.62 4.39 5.95
CA GLY A 148 6.75 4.52 5.06
C GLY A 148 7.63 5.76 5.32
N THR A 149 7.14 6.74 6.07
CA THR A 149 7.93 7.90 6.53
C THR A 149 8.99 7.48 7.55
N PHE A 150 8.71 6.44 8.33
CA PHE A 150 9.59 5.94 9.38
C PHE A 150 10.56 4.87 8.81
N PRO A 151 11.87 5.16 8.72
CA PRO A 151 12.84 4.20 8.19
C PRO A 151 12.88 2.90 9.00
N GLU A 152 12.52 2.94 10.28
CA GLU A 152 12.47 1.80 11.18
C GLU A 152 11.50 0.71 10.69
N VAL A 153 10.35 1.09 10.17
CA VAL A 153 9.34 0.13 9.68
C VAL A 153 9.90 -0.69 8.53
N SER A 154 10.41 -0.04 7.49
CA SER A 154 11.04 -0.71 6.35
C SER A 154 12.28 -1.52 6.78
N ARG A 155 13.04 -1.00 7.75
CA ARG A 155 14.22 -1.67 8.29
C ARG A 155 13.87 -2.96 9.03
N ILE A 156 12.82 -2.96 9.85
CA ILE A 156 12.35 -4.16 10.55
C ILE A 156 11.92 -5.22 9.54
N LEU A 157 11.13 -4.84 8.53
CA LEU A 157 10.71 -5.75 7.47
C LEU A 157 11.91 -6.36 6.72
N ALA A 158 12.90 -5.55 6.36
CA ALA A 158 14.12 -6.04 5.71
C ALA A 158 14.94 -6.99 6.60
N LEU A 159 15.05 -6.70 7.90
CA LEU A 159 15.72 -7.57 8.87
C LEU A 159 15.01 -8.90 9.06
N GLN A 160 13.69 -8.93 8.89
CA GLN A 160 12.90 -10.15 8.87
C GLN A 160 12.99 -10.89 7.53
N GLY A 161 13.73 -10.34 6.56
CA GLY A 161 14.03 -10.96 5.26
C GLY A 161 13.01 -10.67 4.18
N ALA A 162 12.34 -9.52 4.20
CA ALA A 162 11.53 -9.08 3.07
C ALA A 162 12.37 -8.93 1.79
N ASP A 163 11.83 -9.36 0.68
CA ASP A 163 12.36 -9.10 -0.66
C ASP A 163 11.67 -7.89 -1.28
N VAL A 164 10.38 -7.72 -0.94
CA VAL A 164 9.50 -6.67 -1.48
C VAL A 164 8.81 -5.94 -0.34
N LEU A 165 8.87 -4.62 -0.37
CA LEU A 165 8.10 -3.72 0.48
C LEU A 165 6.86 -3.29 -0.30
N LEU A 166 5.67 -3.66 0.19
CA LEU A 166 4.38 -3.21 -0.33
C LEU A 166 3.99 -1.92 0.40
N MET A 167 3.77 -0.85 -0.35
CA MET A 167 3.54 0.49 0.17
C MET A 167 2.22 1.08 -0.36
N PRO A 168 1.07 0.61 0.15
CA PRO A 168 -0.24 1.12 -0.23
C PRO A 168 -0.51 2.49 0.41
N HIS A 169 -1.16 3.38 -0.34
CA HIS A 169 -1.48 4.73 0.08
C HIS A 169 -2.94 5.12 -0.18
N ALA A 170 -3.40 6.11 0.61
CA ALA A 170 -4.58 6.91 0.36
C ALA A 170 -4.21 8.40 0.51
N ALA A 171 -3.10 8.79 -0.12
CA ALA A 171 -2.58 10.16 -0.05
C ALA A 171 -3.46 11.10 -0.87
N ARG A 172 -3.96 12.15 -0.19
CA ARG A 172 -4.84 13.15 -0.76
C ARG A 172 -4.04 14.32 -1.35
N MET A 173 -4.59 14.96 -2.37
CA MET A 173 -4.16 16.28 -2.80
C MET A 173 -4.65 17.33 -1.79
N THR A 174 -3.85 18.37 -1.60
CA THR A 174 -4.14 19.42 -0.63
C THR A 174 -5.32 20.32 -1.02
N MET A 175 -5.60 20.46 -2.31
CA MET A 175 -6.76 21.20 -2.82
C MET A 175 -7.19 20.64 -4.17
N TRP A 176 -8.49 20.60 -4.41
CA TRP A 176 -9.05 20.45 -5.75
C TRP A 176 -9.34 21.84 -6.31
N THR A 177 -9.11 22.01 -7.60
CA THR A 177 -9.44 23.24 -8.36
C THR A 177 -9.81 22.84 -9.76
N ASP A 178 -10.65 23.62 -10.44
CA ASP A 178 -11.02 23.37 -11.83
C ASP A 178 -9.93 23.78 -12.84
N ASP A 179 -8.85 24.42 -12.37
CA ASP A 179 -7.70 24.74 -13.22
C ASP A 179 -6.83 23.50 -13.45
N PRO A 180 -6.71 23.00 -14.71
CA PRO A 180 -5.96 21.78 -15.00
C PRO A 180 -4.49 21.80 -14.60
N GLU A 181 -3.82 22.96 -14.70
CA GLU A 181 -2.41 23.06 -14.33
C GLU A 181 -2.21 23.01 -12.80
N SER A 182 -3.10 23.63 -12.03
CA SER A 182 -3.09 23.53 -10.57
C SER A 182 -3.41 22.11 -10.10
N VAL A 183 -4.34 21.40 -10.75
CA VAL A 183 -4.64 19.98 -10.49
C VAL A 183 -3.42 19.12 -10.76
N LYS A 184 -2.75 19.33 -11.91
CA LYS A 184 -1.54 18.61 -12.28
C LYS A 184 -0.41 18.82 -11.26
N GLN A 185 -0.19 20.05 -10.82
CA GLN A 185 0.82 20.37 -9.80
C GLN A 185 0.48 19.72 -8.44
N ALA A 186 -0.78 19.79 -8.01
CA ALA A 186 -1.23 19.18 -6.78
C ALA A 186 -1.13 17.65 -6.83
N ALA A 187 -1.46 17.03 -7.97
CA ALA A 187 -1.34 15.58 -8.17
C ALA A 187 0.12 15.10 -8.21
N ALA A 188 1.05 15.94 -8.67
CA ALA A 188 2.47 15.61 -8.70
C ALA A 188 3.09 15.54 -7.28
N ALA A 189 2.54 16.21 -6.29
CA ALA A 189 3.12 16.26 -4.95
C ALA A 189 3.24 14.88 -4.27
N PRO A 190 2.22 13.99 -4.25
CA PRO A 190 2.36 12.64 -3.74
C PRO A 190 3.41 11.82 -4.50
N MET A 191 3.45 11.90 -5.82
CA MET A 191 4.45 11.18 -6.63
C MET A 191 5.87 11.66 -6.30
N ASN A 192 6.09 12.97 -6.19
CA ASN A 192 7.39 13.53 -5.79
C ASN A 192 7.81 13.07 -4.39
N TYR A 193 6.83 12.90 -3.48
CA TYR A 193 7.07 12.31 -2.16
C TYR A 193 7.52 10.85 -2.30
N PHE A 194 6.83 10.04 -3.09
CA PHE A 194 7.17 8.63 -3.31
C PHE A 194 8.58 8.49 -3.92
N LEU A 195 8.87 9.25 -4.96
CA LEU A 195 10.18 9.25 -5.63
C LEU A 195 11.32 9.63 -4.67
N ARG A 196 11.08 10.55 -3.74
CA ARG A 196 12.09 11.00 -2.79
C ARG A 196 12.31 10.02 -1.64
N PHE A 197 11.23 9.57 -1.01
CA PHE A 197 11.35 8.80 0.24
C PHE A 197 11.43 7.30 0.01
N TYR A 198 10.71 6.76 -0.96
CA TYR A 198 10.64 5.30 -1.11
C TYR A 198 11.75 4.72 -1.97
N ALA A 199 12.36 5.52 -2.83
CA ALA A 199 13.66 5.19 -3.41
C ALA A 199 14.71 4.94 -2.31
N ALA A 200 14.74 5.81 -1.27
CA ALA A 200 15.63 5.62 -0.13
C ALA A 200 15.28 4.34 0.66
N ARG A 201 13.98 4.05 0.90
CA ARG A 201 13.56 2.81 1.58
C ARG A 201 13.97 1.56 0.82
N ALA A 202 13.85 1.56 -0.51
CA ALA A 202 14.33 0.47 -1.35
C ALA A 202 15.86 0.29 -1.24
N TYR A 203 16.60 1.38 -1.44
CA TYR A 203 18.06 1.39 -1.44
C TYR A 203 18.69 0.97 -0.10
N GLU A 204 18.30 1.60 0.99
CA GLU A 204 18.91 1.38 2.32
C GLU A 204 18.62 -0.01 2.90
N ASN A 205 17.59 -0.68 2.38
CA ASN A 205 17.17 -2.01 2.79
C ASN A 205 17.48 -3.11 1.76
N ALA A 206 17.92 -2.74 0.57
CA ALA A 206 18.12 -3.63 -0.57
C ALA A 206 16.90 -4.53 -0.81
N CYS A 207 15.73 -3.91 -0.91
CA CYS A 207 14.44 -4.52 -1.21
C CYS A 207 13.81 -3.82 -2.40
N PHE A 208 12.98 -4.51 -3.17
CA PHE A 208 12.04 -3.81 -4.05
C PHE A 208 11.03 -3.02 -3.22
N ALA A 209 10.57 -1.88 -3.74
CA ALA A 209 9.44 -1.16 -3.16
C ALA A 209 8.36 -0.98 -4.24
N VAL A 210 7.15 -1.42 -3.93
CA VAL A 210 5.98 -1.33 -4.81
C VAL A 210 4.98 -0.40 -4.15
N VAL A 211 4.71 0.73 -4.78
CA VAL A 211 3.88 1.81 -4.25
C VAL A 211 2.64 1.96 -5.10
N CYS A 212 1.49 2.10 -4.48
CA CYS A 212 0.25 2.50 -5.13
C CYS A 212 -0.53 3.49 -4.27
N ASN A 213 -1.34 4.32 -4.89
CA ASN A 213 -2.18 5.30 -4.21
C ASN A 213 -3.63 5.21 -4.69
N GLN A 214 -4.60 5.54 -3.82
CA GLN A 214 -5.96 5.73 -4.29
C GLN A 214 -6.03 6.82 -5.36
N ALA A 215 -6.98 6.69 -6.30
CA ALA A 215 -7.24 7.66 -7.35
C ALA A 215 -8.65 8.23 -7.22
N GLY A 216 -8.87 9.42 -7.77
CA GLY A 216 -10.19 10.02 -7.85
C GLY A 216 -10.68 10.66 -6.56
N ARG A 217 -11.98 10.82 -6.40
CA ARG A 217 -12.58 11.57 -5.30
C ARG A 217 -12.38 10.84 -3.97
N ALA A 218 -11.75 11.54 -3.00
CA ALA A 218 -11.49 11.00 -1.66
C ALA A 218 -12.74 10.95 -0.75
N GLY A 219 -13.89 11.35 -1.24
CA GLY A 219 -15.16 11.43 -0.51
C GLY A 219 -15.30 12.72 0.31
N TYR A 220 -16.35 12.75 1.15
CA TYR A 220 -16.62 13.91 1.98
C TYR A 220 -15.83 13.84 3.26
N VAL A 221 -14.96 14.81 3.48
CA VAL A 221 -14.28 15.00 4.77
C VAL A 221 -15.04 16.10 5.52
N ASP A 222 -15.37 15.87 6.79
CA ASP A 222 -16.18 16.80 7.59
C ASP A 222 -15.55 18.21 7.78
N THR A 223 -14.26 18.34 7.50
CA THR A 223 -13.55 19.61 7.49
C THR A 223 -13.89 20.52 6.29
N TYR A 224 -14.59 19.97 5.28
CA TYR A 224 -15.06 20.71 4.11
C TYR A 224 -16.60 20.67 4.03
N PRO A 225 -17.27 21.75 3.61
CA PRO A 225 -18.70 21.72 3.38
C PRO A 225 -19.09 20.59 2.40
N ARG A 226 -20.12 19.82 2.71
CA ARG A 226 -20.53 18.64 1.92
C ARG A 226 -20.97 18.97 0.49
N ASP A 227 -21.43 20.18 0.28
CA ASP A 227 -21.87 20.75 -1.01
C ASP A 227 -20.72 21.46 -1.76
N SER A 228 -19.53 21.52 -1.15
CA SER A 228 -18.37 22.13 -1.79
C SER A 228 -17.86 21.27 -2.94
N GLU A 229 -17.66 21.87 -4.11
CA GLU A 229 -16.95 21.27 -5.23
C GLU A 229 -15.48 20.98 -4.91
N ASN A 230 -14.92 21.66 -3.92
CA ASN A 230 -13.55 21.55 -3.42
C ASN A 230 -13.33 20.34 -2.48
N GLN A 231 -13.97 19.21 -2.72
CA GLN A 231 -13.75 18.01 -1.92
C GLN A 231 -12.35 17.42 -2.23
N PRO A 232 -11.69 16.85 -1.22
CA PRO A 232 -10.37 16.26 -1.44
C PRO A 232 -10.39 15.10 -2.43
N HIS A 233 -9.36 15.03 -3.25
CA HIS A 233 -9.14 13.97 -4.21
C HIS A 233 -7.83 13.24 -3.90
N HIS A 234 -7.78 11.97 -4.26
CA HIS A 234 -6.55 11.21 -4.30
C HIS A 234 -5.89 11.37 -5.67
N ALA A 235 -4.57 11.60 -5.66
CA ALA A 235 -3.82 11.91 -6.89
C ALA A 235 -3.60 10.69 -7.81
N GLY A 236 -3.92 9.48 -7.35
CA GLY A 236 -3.52 8.27 -8.06
C GLY A 236 -2.01 8.06 -8.01
N GLY A 237 -1.53 7.30 -8.96
CA GLY A 237 -0.12 7.07 -9.19
C GLY A 237 0.41 5.79 -8.53
N CYS A 238 1.28 5.12 -9.31
CA CYS A 238 2.03 3.94 -8.88
C CYS A 238 3.49 4.11 -9.27
N VAL A 239 4.39 3.56 -8.46
CA VAL A 239 5.82 3.49 -8.79
C VAL A 239 6.43 2.22 -8.19
N VAL A 240 7.37 1.64 -8.91
CA VAL A 240 8.15 0.49 -8.46
C VAL A 240 9.62 0.85 -8.47
N PHE A 241 10.30 0.62 -7.35
CA PHE A 241 11.74 0.81 -7.20
C PHE A 241 12.45 -0.55 -7.12
N ASP A 242 13.62 -0.62 -7.71
CA ASP A 242 14.53 -1.76 -7.53
C ASP A 242 15.32 -1.65 -6.20
N PRO A 243 16.03 -2.71 -5.78
CA PRO A 243 16.83 -2.70 -4.56
C PRO A 243 18.02 -1.73 -4.55
N LEU A 244 18.30 -1.05 -5.66
CA LEU A 244 19.29 0.02 -5.77
C LEU A 244 18.65 1.41 -5.67
N GLY A 245 17.31 1.49 -5.50
CA GLY A 245 16.57 2.73 -5.43
C GLY A 245 16.20 3.34 -6.77
N ASP A 246 16.52 2.65 -7.87
CA ASP A 246 16.18 3.11 -9.21
C ASP A 246 14.72 2.81 -9.54
N VAL A 247 14.07 3.70 -10.31
CA VAL A 247 12.70 3.50 -10.77
C VAL A 247 12.69 2.42 -11.86
N VAL A 248 11.98 1.32 -11.60
CA VAL A 248 11.73 0.24 -12.57
C VAL A 248 10.61 0.63 -13.51
N ALA A 249 9.53 1.15 -12.96
CA ALA A 249 8.35 1.59 -13.68
C ALA A 249 7.58 2.60 -12.83
N GLN A 250 6.90 3.53 -13.48
CA GLN A 250 6.00 4.47 -12.82
C GLN A 250 4.87 4.88 -13.76
N THR A 251 3.73 5.24 -13.19
CA THR A 251 2.67 5.92 -13.93
C THR A 251 3.01 7.41 -14.08
N GLU A 252 2.27 8.12 -14.91
CA GLU A 252 2.51 9.58 -15.07
C GLU A 252 2.33 10.35 -13.75
N GLY A 253 1.49 9.82 -12.82
CA GLY A 253 1.34 10.39 -11.48
C GLY A 253 0.75 11.80 -11.41
N THR A 254 0.22 12.26 -12.53
CA THR A 254 -0.35 13.61 -12.67
C THR A 254 -1.84 13.59 -13.01
N CYS A 255 -2.42 12.41 -13.09
CA CYS A 255 -3.81 12.19 -13.44
C CYS A 255 -4.54 11.52 -12.27
N ILE A 256 -5.74 12.00 -11.97
CA ILE A 256 -6.65 11.44 -10.98
C ILE A 256 -7.50 10.30 -11.56
N ARG A 257 -6.93 9.53 -12.47
CA ARG A 257 -7.60 8.39 -13.13
C ARG A 257 -7.16 7.07 -12.52
N GLU A 258 -8.01 6.08 -12.67
CA GLU A 258 -7.67 4.69 -12.36
C GLU A 258 -6.69 4.14 -13.38
N GLU A 259 -5.65 3.44 -12.89
CA GLU A 259 -4.63 2.85 -13.74
C GLU A 259 -3.92 1.68 -13.04
N MET A 260 -3.31 0.82 -13.83
CA MET A 260 -2.51 -0.31 -13.38
C MET A 260 -1.09 -0.19 -13.91
N LEU A 261 -0.12 -0.31 -13.03
CA LEU A 261 1.30 -0.40 -13.35
C LEU A 261 1.78 -1.83 -13.22
N LEU A 262 2.43 -2.37 -14.25
CA LEU A 262 3.05 -3.68 -14.22
C LEU A 262 4.57 -3.56 -14.12
N ALA A 263 5.20 -4.39 -13.31
CA ALA A 263 6.65 -4.48 -13.21
C ALA A 263 7.11 -5.92 -12.95
N ASP A 264 8.22 -6.32 -13.55
CA ASP A 264 8.91 -7.57 -13.28
C ASP A 264 9.98 -7.35 -12.22
N LEU A 265 9.84 -8.01 -11.07
CA LEU A 265 10.82 -8.03 -9.99
C LEU A 265 11.73 -9.26 -10.19
N THR A 266 13.02 -9.02 -10.40
CA THR A 266 13.96 -10.07 -10.75
C THR A 266 14.93 -10.38 -9.59
N PRO A 267 15.22 -11.66 -9.30
CA PRO A 267 16.13 -12.04 -8.22
C PRO A 267 17.54 -11.48 -8.42
N GLU A 268 17.96 -11.26 -9.67
CA GLU A 268 19.28 -10.72 -10.01
C GLU A 268 19.49 -9.33 -9.40
N LYS A 269 18.46 -8.49 -9.39
CA LYS A 269 18.51 -7.14 -8.78
C LYS A 269 18.68 -7.20 -7.26
N LEU A 270 17.98 -8.11 -6.58
CA LEU A 270 18.22 -8.35 -5.15
C LEU A 270 19.64 -8.81 -4.87
N TRP A 271 20.10 -9.78 -5.67
CA TRP A 271 21.44 -10.33 -5.53
C TRP A 271 22.51 -9.25 -5.78
N GLU A 272 22.35 -8.45 -6.84
CA GLU A 272 23.23 -7.33 -7.15
C GLU A 272 23.36 -6.37 -5.95
N ALA A 273 22.22 -5.92 -5.37
CA ALA A 273 22.22 -4.99 -4.24
C ALA A 273 22.82 -5.62 -2.97
N ARG A 274 22.42 -6.86 -2.65
CA ARG A 274 22.81 -7.55 -1.40
C ARG A 274 24.22 -8.11 -1.43
N SER A 275 24.85 -8.28 -2.62
CA SER A 275 26.23 -8.73 -2.76
C SER A 275 27.25 -7.60 -2.64
N LYS A 276 26.85 -6.34 -2.75
CA LYS A 276 27.76 -5.19 -2.66
C LYS A 276 28.51 -5.17 -1.33
N PRO A 277 29.83 -4.86 -1.32
CA PRO A 277 30.63 -4.80 -0.08
C PRO A 277 30.04 -3.85 0.96
N ASN A 278 29.42 -2.74 0.54
CA ASN A 278 28.82 -1.72 1.39
C ASN A 278 27.32 -1.94 1.64
N TYR A 279 26.81 -3.16 1.48
CA TYR A 279 25.41 -3.47 1.82
C TYR A 279 25.13 -3.13 3.29
N ALA A 280 24.26 -2.15 3.51
CA ALA A 280 24.07 -1.50 4.81
C ALA A 280 23.70 -2.47 5.94
N LEU A 281 22.90 -3.52 5.68
CA LEU A 281 22.51 -4.46 6.73
C LEU A 281 23.66 -5.30 7.28
N ARG A 282 24.74 -5.50 6.51
CA ARG A 282 25.95 -6.21 6.99
C ARG A 282 26.78 -5.40 7.97
N HIS A 283 26.70 -4.07 7.88
CA HIS A 283 27.54 -3.14 8.62
C HIS A 283 26.81 -2.44 9.78
N ARG A 284 25.57 -2.87 10.06
CA ARG A 284 24.80 -2.30 11.17
C ARG A 284 25.51 -2.56 12.51
N ARG A 285 25.41 -1.57 13.38
CA ARG A 285 25.95 -1.57 14.74
C ARG A 285 24.82 -1.37 15.75
N PRO A 286 23.85 -2.34 15.87
CA PRO A 286 22.65 -2.18 16.69
C PRO A 286 22.98 -1.85 18.16
N GLU A 287 24.15 -2.29 18.66
CA GLU A 287 24.63 -1.97 19.99
C GLU A 287 24.87 -0.45 20.23
N LEU A 288 24.99 0.33 19.16
CA LEU A 288 25.14 1.79 19.20
C LEU A 288 23.83 2.56 19.03
N TYR A 289 22.73 1.87 18.72
CA TYR A 289 21.44 2.50 18.32
C TYR A 289 20.41 2.46 19.47
N LYS A 290 20.84 2.34 20.73
CA LYS A 290 19.93 2.25 21.88
C LYS A 290 18.93 3.40 21.98
N ALA A 291 19.34 4.62 21.61
CA ALA A 291 18.47 5.79 21.58
C ALA A 291 17.25 5.65 20.64
N LEU A 292 17.24 4.69 19.72
CA LEU A 292 16.07 4.41 18.87
C LEU A 292 14.98 3.59 19.59
N SER A 293 15.27 3.06 20.76
CA SER A 293 14.36 2.21 21.55
C SER A 293 14.02 2.82 22.94
N GLU A 294 14.52 3.98 23.24
CA GLU A 294 14.23 4.80 24.44
C GLU A 294 13.21 5.90 24.13
#